data_24c4c508ba25e9494d504bcd6f9d8875
#
_entry.id   24c4c508ba25e9494d504bcd6f9d8875
#
_cell.length_a   1.000
_cell.length_b   1.000
_cell.length_c   1.000
_cell.angle_alpha   90.00
_cell.angle_beta   90.00
_cell.angle_gamma   90.00
#
_symmetry.space_group_name_H-M   'P 1'
#
loop_
_entity.id
_entity.type
_entity.pdbx_description
1 polymer ?
#
loop_
_entity_poly.entity_id
_entity_poly.type
_entity_poly.pdbx_seq_one_letter_code
_entity_poly.pdbx_strand_id
1 'polypeptide(L)'
;QRLVRTPEWVAPTLSRIGQADEDALKRLETLVHKLPFNAEEKKTAAAALGHARVRTLRKAETVLVGPTGERNSLSWRSPKRVWVHGGNLLQAFSALTELAAAGIQTVVEPNSPLASYSADLDGLLQVNSKPENAGISHVAAIEPLSSERKQELAGRDGALIRILPSEQGLDILQVFEEISCS
;
A
#
# COMPACT_ATOMS: atom_id res chain seq x y z
N GLN A 1 -23.28 -35.41 -33.40
CA GLN A 1 -22.03 -34.92 -32.79
C GLN A 1 -22.33 -33.52 -32.22
N ARG A 2 -22.42 -33.38 -30.89
CA ARG A 2 -22.43 -32.07 -30.22
C ARG A 2 -21.00 -31.48 -30.30
N LEU A 3 -20.81 -30.43 -31.07
CA LEU A 3 -19.64 -29.61 -30.99
C LEU A 3 -19.64 -28.94 -29.58
N VAL A 4 -18.80 -29.44 -28.69
CA VAL A 4 -18.44 -28.76 -27.45
C VAL A 4 -17.59 -27.57 -27.88
N ARG A 5 -18.18 -26.38 -27.99
CA ARG A 5 -17.43 -25.14 -28.09
C ARG A 5 -16.67 -24.99 -26.77
N THR A 6 -15.35 -25.09 -26.83
CA THR A 6 -14.51 -24.61 -25.73
C THR A 6 -14.86 -23.14 -25.49
N PRO A 7 -15.20 -22.73 -24.25
CA PRO A 7 -15.45 -21.32 -23.99
C PRO A 7 -14.20 -20.53 -24.38
N GLU A 8 -14.33 -19.59 -25.29
CA GLU A 8 -13.28 -18.60 -25.53
C GLU A 8 -13.03 -17.91 -24.21
N TRP A 9 -11.80 -18.01 -23.74
CA TRP A 9 -11.36 -17.34 -22.52
C TRP A 9 -11.36 -15.84 -22.81
N VAL A 10 -12.41 -15.14 -22.37
CA VAL A 10 -12.45 -13.68 -22.46
C VAL A 10 -11.70 -13.13 -21.26
N ALA A 11 -10.60 -12.43 -21.52
CA ALA A 11 -9.83 -11.79 -20.48
C ALA A 11 -10.74 -10.84 -19.66
N PRO A 12 -10.63 -10.85 -18.31
CA PRO A 12 -11.43 -9.95 -17.48
C PRO A 12 -11.15 -8.50 -17.88
N THR A 13 -12.20 -7.72 -18.05
CA THR A 13 -12.10 -6.30 -18.41
C THR A 13 -12.17 -5.46 -17.13
N LEU A 14 -11.13 -4.65 -16.89
CA LEU A 14 -11.16 -3.70 -15.80
C LEU A 14 -12.25 -2.66 -16.07
N SER A 15 -13.34 -2.69 -15.31
CA SER A 15 -14.48 -1.79 -15.49
C SER A 15 -14.31 -0.48 -14.73
N ARG A 16 -13.43 -0.46 -13.73
CA ARG A 16 -13.05 0.75 -13.01
C ARG A 16 -11.56 0.71 -12.68
N ILE A 17 -10.82 1.69 -13.17
CA ILE A 17 -9.41 1.88 -12.84
C ILE A 17 -9.30 2.36 -11.39
N GLY A 18 -8.23 1.97 -10.70
CA GLY A 18 -7.92 2.44 -9.35
C GLY A 18 -7.81 3.97 -9.29
N GLN A 19 -8.25 4.55 -8.20
CA GLN A 19 -8.24 5.99 -7.96
C GLN A 19 -7.37 6.32 -6.76
N ALA A 20 -6.31 7.08 -6.98
CA ALA A 20 -5.46 7.55 -5.92
C ALA A 20 -6.20 8.54 -4.99
N ASP A 21 -5.71 8.63 -3.76
CA ASP A 21 -6.11 9.69 -2.82
C ASP A 21 -5.36 10.97 -3.16
N GLU A 22 -5.96 11.80 -4.02
CA GLU A 22 -5.33 13.02 -4.51
C GLU A 22 -5.09 14.07 -3.41
N ASP A 23 -5.92 14.11 -2.38
CA ASP A 23 -5.73 15.04 -1.26
C ASP A 23 -4.51 14.62 -0.42
N ALA A 24 -4.34 13.32 -0.18
CA ALA A 24 -3.14 12.80 0.46
C ALA A 24 -1.88 13.10 -0.35
N LEU A 25 -1.91 12.86 -1.67
CA LEU A 25 -0.76 13.11 -2.54
C LEU A 25 -0.39 14.60 -2.60
N LYS A 26 -1.35 15.53 -2.66
CA LYS A 26 -1.09 16.99 -2.60
C LYS A 26 -0.41 17.41 -1.30
N ARG A 27 -0.82 16.83 -0.17
CA ARG A 27 -0.15 17.07 1.12
C ARG A 27 1.30 16.62 1.10
N LEU A 28 1.58 15.44 0.51
CA LEU A 28 2.93 14.91 0.36
C LEU A 28 3.76 15.76 -0.62
N GLU A 29 3.18 16.24 -1.72
CA GLU A 29 3.85 17.20 -2.63
C GLU A 29 4.30 18.47 -1.88
N THR A 30 3.44 19.01 -1.03
CA THR A 30 3.79 20.18 -0.18
C THR A 30 4.90 19.84 0.81
N LEU A 31 4.87 18.64 1.40
CA LEU A 31 5.87 18.20 2.36
C LEU A 31 7.26 18.02 1.73
N VAL A 32 7.37 17.56 0.48
CA VAL A 32 8.66 17.42 -0.23
C VAL A 32 9.50 18.69 -0.18
N HIS A 33 8.86 19.87 -0.22
CA HIS A 33 9.57 21.15 -0.15
C HIS A 33 10.15 21.46 1.25
N LYS A 34 9.59 20.87 2.29
CA LYS A 34 10.03 21.02 3.70
C LYS A 34 11.08 19.98 4.09
N LEU A 35 11.12 18.84 3.38
CA LEU A 35 12.07 17.77 3.66
C LEU A 35 13.50 18.19 3.27
N PRO A 36 14.53 17.72 4.02
CA PRO A 36 15.93 18.04 3.75
C PRO A 36 16.49 17.25 2.56
N PHE A 37 15.71 17.16 1.51
CA PHE A 37 16.08 16.49 0.28
C PHE A 37 16.96 17.38 -0.60
N ASN A 38 18.02 16.80 -1.15
CA ASN A 38 18.78 17.43 -2.22
C ASN A 38 17.98 17.42 -3.54
N ALA A 39 18.54 17.98 -4.62
CA ALA A 39 17.84 18.11 -5.90
C ALA A 39 17.46 16.74 -6.52
N GLU A 40 18.33 15.74 -6.44
CA GLU A 40 18.06 14.39 -6.97
C GLU A 40 17.03 13.66 -6.12
N GLU A 41 17.09 13.78 -4.80
CA GLU A 41 16.11 13.21 -3.90
C GLU A 41 14.72 13.82 -4.11
N LYS A 42 14.64 15.15 -4.32
CA LYS A 42 13.36 15.81 -4.68
C LYS A 42 12.80 15.29 -5.99
N LYS A 43 13.64 15.07 -7.00
CA LYS A 43 13.24 14.48 -8.27
C LYS A 43 12.74 13.05 -8.08
N THR A 44 13.42 12.25 -7.28
CA THR A 44 13.00 10.88 -6.96
C THR A 44 11.68 10.87 -6.18
N ALA A 45 11.50 11.75 -5.21
CA ALA A 45 10.26 11.89 -4.46
C ALA A 45 9.09 12.30 -5.37
N ALA A 46 9.31 13.24 -6.31
CA ALA A 46 8.30 13.63 -7.30
C ALA A 46 7.94 12.48 -8.23
N ALA A 47 8.92 11.68 -8.66
CA ALA A 47 8.68 10.48 -9.47
C ALA A 47 7.86 9.43 -8.69
N ALA A 48 8.14 9.23 -7.39
CA ALA A 48 7.37 8.34 -6.51
C ALA A 48 5.91 8.78 -6.42
N LEU A 49 5.62 10.08 -6.26
CA LEU A 49 4.27 10.65 -6.26
C LEU A 49 3.53 10.37 -7.58
N GLY A 50 4.20 10.59 -8.72
CA GLY A 50 3.64 10.29 -10.03
C GLY A 50 3.34 8.80 -10.22
N HIS A 51 4.23 7.94 -9.76
CA HIS A 51 4.09 6.48 -9.84
C HIS A 51 2.95 5.96 -8.96
N ALA A 52 2.86 6.41 -7.71
CA ALA A 52 1.81 6.03 -6.78
C ALA A 52 0.41 6.41 -7.28
N ARG A 53 0.29 7.55 -7.99
CA ARG A 53 -0.97 8.04 -8.58
C ARG A 53 -1.60 7.04 -9.55
N VAL A 54 -0.80 6.28 -10.28
CA VAL A 54 -1.27 5.37 -11.33
C VAL A 54 -1.29 3.89 -10.92
N ARG A 55 -0.60 3.52 -9.83
CA ARG A 55 -0.46 2.11 -9.43
C ARG A 55 -1.47 1.61 -8.40
N THR A 56 -2.29 2.47 -7.84
CA THR A 56 -3.22 2.05 -6.79
C THR A 56 -4.39 1.22 -7.34
N LEU A 57 -4.81 0.19 -6.58
CA LEU A 57 -6.05 -0.55 -6.81
C LEU A 57 -7.23 -0.03 -5.96
N ARG A 58 -7.05 1.08 -5.26
CA ARG A 58 -8.11 1.70 -4.46
C ARG A 58 -9.34 1.98 -5.35
N LYS A 59 -10.51 1.44 -4.96
CA LYS A 59 -11.76 1.53 -5.72
C LYS A 59 -11.72 0.90 -7.14
N ALA A 60 -10.69 0.13 -7.48
CA ALA A 60 -10.68 -0.61 -8.74
C ALA A 60 -11.70 -1.74 -8.72
N GLU A 61 -12.26 -2.06 -9.86
CA GLU A 61 -13.22 -3.14 -10.05
C GLU A 61 -13.03 -3.80 -11.42
N THR A 62 -13.08 -5.11 -11.46
CA THR A 62 -13.08 -5.88 -12.70
C THR A 62 -14.36 -6.67 -12.77
N VAL A 63 -15.12 -6.51 -13.85
CA VAL A 63 -16.30 -7.35 -14.12
C VAL A 63 -15.83 -8.64 -14.80
N LEU A 64 -16.27 -9.76 -14.25
CA LEU A 64 -16.03 -11.08 -14.83
C LEU A 64 -17.18 -11.48 -15.74
N VAL A 65 -16.85 -12.20 -16.80
CA VAL A 65 -17.86 -12.79 -17.68
C VAL A 65 -18.52 -13.94 -16.92
N GLY A 66 -19.82 -13.83 -16.66
CA GLY A 66 -20.62 -14.84 -15.99
C GLY A 66 -21.75 -15.36 -16.91
N PRO A 67 -22.49 -16.38 -16.47
CA PRO A 67 -23.71 -16.81 -17.14
C PRO A 67 -24.73 -15.66 -17.29
N THR A 68 -25.60 -15.77 -18.28
CA THR A 68 -26.63 -14.75 -18.52
C THR A 68 -27.48 -14.51 -17.27
N GLY A 69 -27.51 -13.29 -16.79
CA GLY A 69 -28.26 -12.87 -15.59
C GLY A 69 -27.44 -12.78 -14.31
N GLU A 70 -26.18 -13.20 -14.32
CA GLU A 70 -25.27 -13.03 -13.18
C GLU A 70 -24.26 -11.92 -13.44
N ARG A 71 -24.03 -11.09 -12.42
CA ARG A 71 -22.95 -10.09 -12.44
C ARG A 71 -21.90 -10.48 -11.41
N ASN A 72 -20.82 -11.03 -11.90
CA ASN A 72 -19.65 -11.35 -11.09
C ASN A 72 -18.64 -10.22 -11.18
N SER A 73 -18.08 -9.78 -10.05
CA SER A 73 -17.05 -8.76 -10.03
C SER A 73 -15.94 -9.10 -9.04
N LEU A 74 -14.74 -8.64 -9.37
CA LEU A 74 -13.59 -8.61 -8.48
C LEU A 74 -13.36 -7.17 -8.05
N SER A 75 -13.16 -6.97 -6.77
CA SER A 75 -12.73 -5.72 -6.19
C SER A 75 -11.54 -5.92 -5.26
N TRP A 76 -10.88 -4.84 -4.87
CA TRP A 76 -9.70 -4.92 -4.01
C TRP A 76 -9.93 -4.12 -2.73
N ARG A 77 -9.65 -4.78 -1.60
CA ARG A 77 -9.68 -4.16 -0.27
C ARG A 77 -8.27 -3.76 0.12
N SER A 78 -8.10 -2.51 0.52
CA SER A 78 -6.89 -2.06 1.19
C SER A 78 -6.99 -2.31 2.70
N PRO A 79 -5.89 -2.66 3.38
CA PRO A 79 -5.84 -2.65 4.83
C PRO A 79 -5.97 -1.21 5.36
N LYS A 80 -6.31 -1.07 6.64
CA LYS A 80 -6.38 0.25 7.26
C LYS A 80 -4.99 0.83 7.52
N ARG A 81 -4.05 -0.02 7.93
CA ARG A 81 -2.70 0.38 8.38
C ARG A 81 -1.64 -0.61 7.93
N VAL A 82 -0.49 -0.06 7.56
CA VAL A 82 0.74 -0.81 7.24
C VAL A 82 1.90 -0.18 8.01
N TRP A 83 2.70 -1.02 8.65
CA TRP A 83 3.93 -0.59 9.31
C TRP A 83 5.07 -0.52 8.29
N VAL A 84 5.73 0.64 8.19
CA VAL A 84 6.95 0.83 7.41
C VAL A 84 8.14 0.74 8.38
N HIS A 85 8.98 -0.27 8.19
CA HIS A 85 10.12 -0.57 9.05
C HIS A 85 11.44 -0.26 8.36
N GLY A 86 12.29 0.54 9.04
CA GLY A 86 13.65 0.86 8.59
C GLY A 86 13.69 1.85 7.42
N GLY A 87 14.87 1.93 6.82
CA GLY A 87 15.15 2.76 5.65
C GLY A 87 15.53 4.21 5.97
N ASN A 88 16.14 4.85 4.97
CA ASN A 88 16.39 6.28 5.02
C ASN A 88 15.12 7.10 4.75
N LEU A 89 15.21 8.42 4.91
CA LEU A 89 14.07 9.32 4.75
C LEU A 89 13.39 9.20 3.38
N LEU A 90 14.16 9.09 2.30
CA LEU A 90 13.62 9.00 0.95
C LEU A 90 12.91 7.66 0.70
N GLN A 91 13.47 6.56 1.18
CA GLN A 91 12.86 5.23 1.08
C GLN A 91 11.55 5.16 1.88
N ALA A 92 11.57 5.64 3.12
CA ALA A 92 10.39 5.69 3.97
C ALA A 92 9.30 6.61 3.38
N PHE A 93 9.70 7.78 2.82
CA PHE A 93 8.79 8.69 2.12
C PHE A 93 8.17 8.04 0.87
N SER A 94 8.95 7.29 0.10
CA SER A 94 8.43 6.58 -1.08
C SER A 94 7.39 5.53 -0.69
N ALA A 95 7.64 4.75 0.37
CA ALA A 95 6.66 3.79 0.88
C ALA A 95 5.40 4.48 1.42
N LEU A 96 5.54 5.57 2.19
CA LEU A 96 4.42 6.41 2.64
C LEU A 96 3.58 6.91 1.45
N THR A 97 4.22 7.32 0.36
CA THR A 97 3.54 7.85 -0.84
C THR A 97 2.67 6.79 -1.50
N GLU A 98 3.17 5.57 -1.68
CA GLU A 98 2.40 4.43 -2.22
C GLU A 98 1.20 4.09 -1.32
N LEU A 99 1.41 4.04 -0.01
CA LEU A 99 0.35 3.76 0.97
C LEU A 99 -0.70 4.87 1.01
N ALA A 100 -0.28 6.13 1.03
CA ALA A 100 -1.18 7.28 1.04
C ALA A 100 -2.05 7.35 -0.21
N ALA A 101 -1.49 7.11 -1.40
CA ALA A 101 -2.26 7.01 -2.65
C ALA A 101 -3.34 5.93 -2.59
N ALA A 102 -3.07 4.83 -1.88
CA ALA A 102 -4.02 3.75 -1.65
C ALA A 102 -5.03 4.03 -0.52
N GLY A 103 -4.93 5.16 0.17
CA GLY A 103 -5.76 5.50 1.32
C GLY A 103 -5.43 4.68 2.57
N ILE A 104 -4.19 4.24 2.70
CA ILE A 104 -3.69 3.42 3.81
C ILE A 104 -2.87 4.28 4.76
N GLN A 105 -3.18 4.23 6.04
CA GLN A 105 -2.38 4.92 7.06
C GLN A 105 -1.05 4.19 7.27
N THR A 106 0.03 4.95 7.23
CA THR A 106 1.38 4.44 7.54
C THR A 106 1.62 4.47 9.04
N VAL A 107 2.14 3.39 9.60
CA VAL A 107 2.63 3.33 10.98
C VAL A 107 4.15 3.27 10.95
N VAL A 108 4.81 4.04 11.78
CA VAL A 108 6.28 4.01 11.94
C VAL A 108 6.67 4.00 13.41
N GLU A 109 7.89 3.56 13.69
CA GLU A 109 8.48 3.64 15.02
C GLU A 109 8.99 5.06 15.31
N PRO A 110 9.18 5.45 16.61
CA PRO A 110 9.67 6.77 16.98
C PRO A 110 11.04 7.13 16.44
N ASN A 111 11.88 6.13 16.13
CA ASN A 111 13.20 6.29 15.53
C ASN A 111 13.18 6.40 13.99
N SER A 112 12.01 6.25 13.38
CA SER A 112 11.87 6.44 11.93
C SER A 112 12.18 7.89 11.53
N PRO A 113 12.88 8.13 10.41
CA PRO A 113 13.14 9.49 9.94
C PRO A 113 11.86 10.26 9.59
N LEU A 114 10.72 9.58 9.37
CA LEU A 114 9.42 10.23 9.15
C LEU A 114 8.74 10.69 10.44
N ALA A 115 9.12 10.16 11.60
CA ALA A 115 8.43 10.42 12.87
C ALA A 115 8.36 11.91 13.23
N SER A 116 9.40 12.68 12.92
CA SER A 116 9.47 14.12 13.16
C SER A 116 8.48 14.95 12.33
N TYR A 117 7.93 14.38 11.27
CA TYR A 117 6.96 15.03 10.37
C TYR A 117 5.52 14.60 10.64
N SER A 118 5.27 13.90 11.74
CA SER A 118 3.93 13.36 12.05
C SER A 118 2.85 14.43 12.15
N ALA A 119 3.19 15.64 12.62
CA ALA A 119 2.25 16.76 12.69
C ALA A 119 1.81 17.26 11.30
N ASP A 120 2.71 17.29 10.31
CA ASP A 120 2.38 17.65 8.92
C ASP A 120 1.59 16.54 8.20
N LEU A 121 1.65 15.30 8.72
CA LEU A 121 1.10 14.08 8.15
C LEU A 121 -0.06 13.49 8.96
N ASP A 122 -0.76 14.33 9.72
CA ASP A 122 -1.93 13.88 10.51
C ASP A 122 -2.92 13.09 9.65
N GLY A 123 -3.36 11.94 10.14
CA GLY A 123 -4.21 11.00 9.41
C GLY A 123 -3.49 10.11 8.39
N LEU A 124 -2.32 10.50 7.87
CA LEU A 124 -1.51 9.70 6.93
C LEU A 124 -0.43 8.88 7.65
N LEU A 125 0.12 9.42 8.73
CA LEU A 125 1.20 8.83 9.49
C LEU A 125 0.82 8.72 10.98
N GLN A 126 1.10 7.58 11.57
CA GLN A 126 1.01 7.33 13.00
C GLN A 126 2.37 6.89 13.52
N VAL A 127 2.88 7.55 14.55
CA VAL A 127 4.07 7.12 15.28
C VAL A 127 3.64 6.21 16.44
N ASN A 128 4.21 5.01 16.52
CA ASN A 128 3.88 4.06 17.57
C ASN A 128 5.14 3.29 17.99
N SER A 129 5.40 3.23 19.30
CA SER A 129 6.53 2.48 19.86
C SER A 129 6.35 0.96 19.78
N LYS A 130 5.11 0.50 19.61
CA LYS A 130 4.73 -0.90 19.42
C LYS A 130 3.84 -1.03 18.18
N PRO A 131 4.41 -0.91 16.95
CA PRO A 131 3.64 -0.94 15.71
C PRO A 131 2.78 -2.19 15.55
N GLU A 132 3.25 -3.32 16.07
CA GLU A 132 2.55 -4.60 16.08
C GLU A 132 1.16 -4.52 16.75
N ASN A 133 0.97 -3.58 17.68
CA ASN A 133 -0.30 -3.37 18.37
C ASN A 133 -1.18 -2.28 17.74
N ALA A 134 -0.73 -1.68 16.65
CA ALA A 134 -1.46 -0.59 15.97
C ALA A 134 -2.56 -1.08 15.01
N GLY A 135 -2.92 -2.36 15.02
CA GLY A 135 -3.93 -2.92 14.11
C GLY A 135 -3.46 -2.97 12.66
N ILE A 136 -2.18 -3.23 12.46
CA ILE A 136 -1.56 -3.43 11.14
C ILE A 136 -1.88 -4.83 10.60
N SER A 137 -1.88 -4.97 9.28
CA SER A 137 -1.99 -6.25 8.58
C SER A 137 -0.70 -6.63 7.85
N HIS A 138 0.14 -5.64 7.53
CA HIS A 138 1.37 -5.82 6.78
C HIS A 138 2.51 -5.01 7.39
N VAL A 139 3.74 -5.50 7.17
CA VAL A 139 4.97 -4.76 7.39
C VAL A 139 5.65 -4.58 6.05
N ALA A 140 5.85 -3.34 5.63
CA ALA A 140 6.76 -2.98 4.54
C ALA A 140 8.17 -2.88 5.11
N ALA A 141 8.94 -3.95 5.00
CA ALA A 141 10.28 -4.05 5.56
C ALA A 141 11.32 -3.51 4.57
N ILE A 142 11.67 -2.24 4.69
CA ILE A 142 12.77 -1.62 3.92
C ILE A 142 14.11 -2.18 4.42
N GLU A 143 14.21 -2.40 5.73
CA GLU A 143 15.32 -3.13 6.34
C GLU A 143 14.81 -4.47 6.89
N PRO A 144 15.65 -5.51 6.91
CA PRO A 144 15.27 -6.79 7.46
C PRO A 144 14.88 -6.69 8.94
N LEU A 145 13.73 -7.26 9.29
CA LEU A 145 13.32 -7.40 10.69
C LEU A 145 14.25 -8.35 11.44
N SER A 146 14.59 -8.01 12.68
CA SER A 146 15.32 -8.92 13.57
C SER A 146 14.51 -10.19 13.86
N SER A 147 15.19 -11.26 14.27
CA SER A 147 14.53 -12.51 14.67
C SER A 147 13.57 -12.30 15.84
N GLU A 148 13.93 -11.44 16.80
CA GLU A 148 13.09 -11.08 17.93
C GLU A 148 11.79 -10.41 17.47
N ARG A 149 11.88 -9.42 16.58
CA ARG A 149 10.70 -8.75 16.02
C ARG A 149 9.80 -9.70 15.22
N LYS A 150 10.39 -10.63 14.48
CA LYS A 150 9.62 -11.67 13.77
C LYS A 150 8.88 -12.60 14.75
N GLN A 151 9.52 -12.96 15.88
CA GLN A 151 8.89 -13.75 16.92
C GLN A 151 7.76 -12.99 17.63
N GLU A 152 7.95 -11.71 17.94
CA GLU A 152 6.90 -10.85 18.51
C GLU A 152 5.67 -10.78 17.59
N LEU A 153 5.89 -10.58 16.29
CA LEU A 153 4.82 -10.57 15.29
C LEU A 153 4.10 -11.91 15.18
N ALA A 154 4.84 -13.02 15.27
CA ALA A 154 4.26 -14.37 15.17
C ALA A 154 3.55 -14.80 16.47
N GLY A 155 4.00 -14.33 17.64
CA GLY A 155 3.46 -14.70 18.95
C GLY A 155 2.27 -13.87 19.41
N ARG A 156 1.88 -12.83 18.65
CA ARG A 156 0.74 -12.00 19.02
C ARG A 156 -0.60 -12.67 18.71
N ASP A 157 -1.62 -12.33 19.48
CA ASP A 157 -3.00 -12.74 19.18
C ASP A 157 -3.55 -11.99 17.96
N GLY A 158 -4.34 -12.66 17.14
CA GLY A 158 -5.06 -12.09 15.99
C GLY A 158 -4.58 -12.60 14.64
N ALA A 159 -4.95 -11.88 13.57
CA ALA A 159 -4.61 -12.27 12.22
C ALA A 159 -3.10 -12.18 11.95
N LEU A 160 -2.59 -13.08 11.11
CA LEU A 160 -1.18 -13.06 10.71
C LEU A 160 -0.82 -11.75 10.01
N ILE A 161 0.31 -11.18 10.41
CA ILE A 161 0.89 -10.02 9.73
C ILE A 161 1.81 -10.51 8.62
N ARG A 162 1.59 -10.00 7.41
CA ARG A 162 2.42 -10.31 6.25
C ARG A 162 3.63 -9.38 6.22
N ILE A 163 4.83 -9.94 6.08
CA ILE A 163 6.07 -9.16 5.92
C ILE A 163 6.38 -9.09 4.42
N LEU A 164 6.42 -7.88 3.89
CA LEU A 164 6.74 -7.58 2.50
C LEU A 164 8.16 -7.00 2.42
N PRO A 165 9.14 -7.75 1.87
CA PRO A 165 10.46 -7.20 1.61
C PRO A 165 10.35 -5.97 0.71
N SER A 166 10.92 -4.86 1.11
CA SER A 166 10.74 -3.55 0.45
C SER A 166 12.05 -2.78 0.31
N GLU A 167 13.20 -3.47 0.31
CA GLU A 167 14.53 -2.87 0.19
C GLU A 167 14.68 -2.08 -1.11
N GLN A 168 14.02 -2.53 -2.18
CA GLN A 168 14.00 -1.88 -3.50
C GLN A 168 12.74 -1.05 -3.76
N GLY A 169 11.91 -0.86 -2.75
CA GLY A 169 10.62 -0.17 -2.81
C GLY A 169 9.45 -1.09 -2.50
N LEU A 170 8.37 -0.51 -1.98
CA LEU A 170 7.14 -1.22 -1.67
C LEU A 170 6.39 -1.54 -2.96
N ASP A 171 6.07 -2.81 -3.19
CA ASP A 171 5.09 -3.20 -4.19
C ASP A 171 3.68 -3.09 -3.59
N ILE A 172 3.04 -1.96 -3.81
CA ILE A 172 1.72 -1.63 -3.27
C ILE A 172 0.64 -2.65 -3.66
N LEU A 173 0.78 -3.33 -4.79
CA LEU A 173 -0.21 -4.31 -5.24
C LEU A 173 -0.28 -5.52 -4.32
N GLN A 174 0.81 -5.87 -3.63
CA GLN A 174 0.85 -6.98 -2.67
C GLN A 174 0.10 -6.68 -1.36
N VAL A 175 -0.24 -5.43 -1.12
CA VAL A 175 -0.96 -4.98 0.09
C VAL A 175 -2.46 -5.13 -0.05
N PHE A 176 -2.98 -5.15 -1.29
CA PHE A 176 -4.41 -5.30 -1.54
C PHE A 176 -4.86 -6.76 -1.46
N GLU A 177 -6.05 -6.96 -0.92
CA GLU A 177 -6.75 -8.24 -0.91
C GLU A 177 -7.81 -8.26 -1.99
N GLU A 178 -7.84 -9.34 -2.78
CA GLU A 178 -8.89 -9.57 -3.77
C GLU A 178 -10.18 -10.03 -3.09
N ILE A 179 -11.30 -9.45 -3.51
CA ILE A 179 -12.63 -9.82 -3.06
C ILE A 179 -13.48 -10.13 -4.28
N SER A 180 -14.00 -11.33 -4.35
CA SER A 180 -14.98 -11.73 -5.36
C SER A 180 -16.39 -11.52 -4.83
N CYS A 181 -17.26 -10.92 -5.66
CA CYS A 181 -18.70 -10.80 -5.41
C CYS A 181 -19.44 -11.48 -6.57
N SER A 182 -20.34 -12.35 -6.23
CA SER A 182 -21.27 -13.05 -7.15
C SER A 182 -22.71 -12.68 -6.85
#